data_2944e4fc46e935793f0bfe44bf27c01b
#
_entry.id   2944e4fc46e935793f0bfe44bf27c01b
#
_cell.length_a   1.000
_cell.length_b   1.000
_cell.length_c   1.000
_cell.angle_alpha   90.00
_cell.angle_beta   90.00
_cell.angle_gamma   90.00
#
_symmetry.space_group_name_H-M   'P 1'
#
loop_
_entity.id
_entity.type
_entity.pdbx_description
1 polymer ?
#
loop_
_entity_poly.entity_id
_entity_poly.type
_entity_poly.pdbx_seq_one_letter_code
_entity_poly.pdbx_strand_id
1 'polypeptide(L)'
;IIFTGGPNSVYLEESPHVDPEVFRLGVPVLGICYGCQLMAHTLGGQVTAAQEDTAREYGKTVTYYDTGCKLFKGIPEQSISWMSHGDYMAKVPEGFALVAHTDACPNAAIADESRGFYGVQFHPEVDHTEHGVDMIHNFLYRVCGAEGDYDLHNLQEQLIRDIRDQVGDKHVLLALSGGVDSSVCAALLSR
;
A
#
# COMPACT_ATOMS: atom_id res chain seq x y z
N ILE A 1 7.44 3.89 0.15
CA ILE A 1 6.11 4.48 0.46
C ILE A 1 5.05 3.49 0.03
N ILE A 2 3.99 3.30 0.84
CA ILE A 2 2.82 2.49 0.46
C ILE A 2 1.58 3.38 0.59
N PHE A 3 0.83 3.55 -0.50
CA PHE A 3 -0.49 4.15 -0.50
C PHE A 3 -1.53 3.04 -0.41
N THR A 4 -2.37 3.08 0.59
CA THR A 4 -3.38 2.06 0.88
C THR A 4 -4.70 2.32 0.14
N GLY A 5 -5.64 1.39 0.26
CA GLY A 5 -6.99 1.52 -0.26
C GLY A 5 -7.82 2.62 0.44
N GLY A 6 -8.92 2.99 -0.17
CA GLY A 6 -9.87 3.98 0.35
C GLY A 6 -11.18 3.96 -0.43
N PRO A 7 -12.28 4.48 0.15
CA PRO A 7 -13.62 4.41 -0.45
C PRO A 7 -13.92 5.50 -1.47
N ASN A 8 -13.01 6.46 -1.66
CA ASN A 8 -13.24 7.65 -2.48
C ASN A 8 -12.87 7.42 -3.94
N SER A 9 -13.34 8.31 -4.82
CA SER A 9 -12.91 8.39 -6.22
C SER A 9 -11.86 9.47 -6.38
N VAL A 10 -10.72 9.15 -7.01
CA VAL A 10 -9.55 10.06 -7.10
C VAL A 10 -9.79 11.34 -7.89
N TYR A 11 -10.84 11.39 -8.70
CA TYR A 11 -11.21 12.56 -9.52
C TYR A 11 -12.17 13.53 -8.81
N LEU A 12 -12.57 13.24 -7.56
CA LEU A 12 -13.39 14.14 -6.74
C LEU A 12 -12.49 15.07 -5.92
N GLU A 13 -12.83 16.34 -5.86
CA GLU A 13 -12.02 17.37 -5.21
C GLU A 13 -11.88 17.13 -3.70
N GLU A 14 -12.91 16.59 -3.05
CA GLU A 14 -12.93 16.27 -1.63
C GLU A 14 -12.19 14.97 -1.26
N SER A 15 -11.71 14.22 -2.25
CA SER A 15 -10.98 12.98 -2.01
C SER A 15 -9.56 13.24 -1.49
N PRO A 16 -8.96 12.32 -0.73
CA PRO A 16 -7.58 12.44 -0.32
C PRO A 16 -6.64 12.52 -1.52
N HIS A 17 -5.84 13.58 -1.59
CA HIS A 17 -4.81 13.78 -2.59
C HIS A 17 -3.43 13.82 -1.95
N VAL A 18 -2.39 13.69 -2.76
CA VAL A 18 -1.00 13.87 -2.34
C VAL A 18 -0.33 14.95 -3.18
N ASP A 19 0.67 15.60 -2.61
CA ASP A 19 1.53 16.48 -3.38
C ASP A 19 2.30 15.64 -4.42
N PRO A 20 2.25 15.97 -5.72
CA PRO A 20 2.98 15.24 -6.77
C PRO A 20 4.49 15.15 -6.52
N GLU A 21 5.07 16.03 -5.71
CA GLU A 21 6.48 15.98 -5.31
C GLU A 21 6.85 14.67 -4.58
N VAL A 22 5.88 13.97 -3.97
CA VAL A 22 6.12 12.68 -3.34
C VAL A 22 6.70 11.64 -4.32
N PHE A 23 6.31 11.71 -5.60
CA PHE A 23 6.83 10.83 -6.65
C PHE A 23 8.21 11.24 -7.19
N ARG A 24 8.77 12.36 -6.70
CA ARG A 24 10.12 12.85 -7.03
C ARG A 24 11.14 12.59 -5.92
N LEU A 25 10.72 12.00 -4.81
CA LEU A 25 11.60 11.72 -3.65
C LEU A 25 12.66 10.64 -3.94
N GLY A 26 12.59 9.95 -5.08
CA GLY A 26 13.55 8.90 -5.45
C GLY A 26 13.42 7.63 -4.61
N VAL A 27 12.28 7.41 -3.97
CA VAL A 27 11.99 6.21 -3.18
C VAL A 27 10.94 5.34 -3.86
N PRO A 28 10.99 4.00 -3.72
CA PRO A 28 9.97 3.12 -4.26
C PRO A 28 8.58 3.41 -3.71
N VAL A 29 7.57 3.23 -4.57
CA VAL A 29 6.16 3.46 -4.23
C VAL A 29 5.33 2.23 -4.62
N LEU A 30 4.50 1.76 -3.70
CA LEU A 30 3.44 0.78 -3.95
C LEU A 30 2.08 1.43 -3.71
N GLY A 31 1.23 1.47 -4.74
CA GLY A 31 -0.17 1.87 -4.62
C GLY A 31 -1.09 0.65 -4.56
N ILE A 32 -1.98 0.60 -3.58
CA ILE A 32 -2.96 -0.48 -3.40
C ILE A 32 -4.36 0.10 -3.58
N CYS A 33 -5.17 -0.45 -4.47
CA CYS A 33 -6.55 -0.06 -4.75
C CYS A 33 -6.67 1.46 -5.01
N TYR A 34 -7.25 2.24 -4.09
CA TYR A 34 -7.28 3.71 -4.19
C TYR A 34 -5.87 4.30 -4.39
N GLY A 35 -4.87 3.79 -3.68
CA GLY A 35 -3.47 4.24 -3.81
C GLY A 35 -2.88 4.01 -5.20
N CYS A 36 -3.26 2.91 -5.88
CA CYS A 36 -2.90 2.68 -7.27
C CYS A 36 -3.56 3.71 -8.20
N GLN A 37 -4.86 3.95 -8.01
CA GLN A 37 -5.62 4.93 -8.77
C GLN A 37 -5.09 6.35 -8.55
N LEU A 38 -4.76 6.71 -7.30
CA LEU A 38 -4.16 8.00 -6.94
C LEU A 38 -2.81 8.22 -7.64
N MET A 39 -1.94 7.22 -7.61
CA MET A 39 -0.66 7.27 -8.30
C MET A 39 -0.86 7.42 -9.81
N ALA A 40 -1.74 6.61 -10.40
CA ALA A 40 -2.03 6.67 -11.83
C ALA A 40 -2.59 8.05 -12.24
N HIS A 41 -3.58 8.55 -11.49
CA HIS A 41 -4.18 9.88 -11.73
C HIS A 41 -3.17 11.00 -11.64
N THR A 42 -2.34 11.01 -10.58
CA THR A 42 -1.33 12.05 -10.34
C THR A 42 -0.24 12.06 -11.43
N LEU A 43 0.10 10.87 -11.97
CA LEU A 43 1.15 10.73 -12.99
C LEU A 43 0.63 10.80 -14.44
N GLY A 44 -0.62 11.25 -14.66
CA GLY A 44 -1.17 11.53 -16.00
C GLY A 44 -1.90 10.35 -16.65
N GLY A 45 -2.21 9.32 -15.89
CA GLY A 45 -3.16 8.29 -16.26
C GLY A 45 -4.61 8.77 -16.13
N GLN A 46 -5.56 7.89 -16.41
CA GLN A 46 -6.98 8.19 -16.28
C GLN A 46 -7.68 7.12 -15.46
N VAL A 47 -8.39 7.54 -14.43
CA VAL A 47 -9.29 6.72 -13.61
C VAL A 47 -10.71 7.15 -13.88
N THR A 48 -11.63 6.20 -14.00
CA THR A 48 -13.03 6.45 -14.28
C THR A 48 -13.91 5.44 -13.54
N ALA A 49 -15.14 5.86 -13.26
CA ALA A 49 -16.16 4.95 -12.75
C ALA A 49 -16.52 3.90 -13.80
N ALA A 50 -16.71 2.67 -13.38
CA ALA A 50 -17.29 1.64 -14.24
C ALA A 50 -18.72 2.02 -14.63
N GLN A 51 -18.95 2.17 -15.93
CA GLN A 51 -20.27 2.55 -16.47
C GLN A 51 -21.25 1.38 -16.46
N GLU A 52 -20.76 0.14 -16.42
CA GLU A 52 -21.56 -1.09 -16.37
C GLU A 52 -21.12 -1.93 -15.16
N ASP A 53 -22.04 -2.73 -14.63
CA ASP A 53 -21.77 -3.64 -13.52
C ASP A 53 -20.66 -4.67 -13.83
N THR A 54 -20.34 -4.86 -15.11
CA THR A 54 -19.30 -5.79 -15.60
C THR A 54 -17.89 -5.33 -15.35
N ALA A 55 -17.65 -4.04 -15.13
CA ALA A 55 -16.31 -3.50 -14.85
C ALA A 55 -16.03 -3.26 -13.35
N ARG A 56 -17.04 -3.50 -12.50
CA ARG A 56 -16.91 -3.48 -11.05
C ARG A 56 -16.55 -4.86 -10.55
N GLU A 57 -15.56 -4.95 -9.72
CA GLU A 57 -15.14 -6.23 -9.16
C GLU A 57 -15.16 -6.17 -7.63
N TYR A 58 -15.91 -7.10 -7.03
CA TYR A 58 -16.01 -7.27 -5.59
C TYR A 58 -15.85 -8.74 -5.22
N GLY A 59 -14.90 -9.04 -4.32
CA GLY A 59 -14.66 -10.39 -3.84
C GLY A 59 -13.49 -11.09 -4.55
N LYS A 60 -13.54 -12.41 -4.55
CA LYS A 60 -12.48 -13.28 -5.09
C LYS A 60 -12.52 -13.29 -6.61
N THR A 61 -11.42 -12.86 -7.24
CA THR A 61 -11.29 -12.76 -8.69
C THR A 61 -10.00 -13.44 -9.16
N VAL A 62 -10.06 -14.18 -10.25
CA VAL A 62 -8.86 -14.74 -10.90
C VAL A 62 -8.08 -13.60 -11.53
N THR A 63 -6.83 -13.46 -11.15
CA THR A 63 -5.92 -12.43 -11.67
C THR A 63 -4.74 -13.10 -12.35
N TYR A 64 -4.37 -12.61 -13.53
CA TYR A 64 -3.25 -13.08 -14.34
C TYR A 64 -2.08 -12.11 -14.19
N TYR A 65 -0.87 -12.64 -13.92
CA TYR A 65 0.32 -11.86 -13.58
C TYR A 65 1.44 -12.05 -14.60
N ASP A 66 2.13 -10.96 -14.92
CA ASP A 66 3.45 -11.03 -15.54
C ASP A 66 4.50 -11.38 -14.47
N THR A 67 4.90 -12.64 -14.42
CA THR A 67 5.90 -13.15 -13.46
C THR A 67 7.33 -12.68 -13.74
N GLY A 68 7.56 -11.97 -14.85
CA GLY A 68 8.80 -11.23 -15.12
C GLY A 68 8.95 -9.98 -14.26
N CYS A 69 7.81 -9.37 -13.85
CA CYS A 69 7.77 -8.23 -12.96
C CYS A 69 8.31 -8.60 -11.56
N LYS A 70 9.13 -7.71 -10.96
CA LYS A 70 9.73 -7.95 -9.63
C LYS A 70 8.68 -8.18 -8.54
N LEU A 71 7.54 -7.47 -8.61
CA LEU A 71 6.45 -7.61 -7.64
C LEU A 71 5.86 -9.01 -7.62
N PHE A 72 5.78 -9.67 -8.78
CA PHE A 72 5.16 -10.99 -8.97
C PHE A 72 6.19 -12.11 -9.09
N LYS A 73 7.43 -11.87 -8.73
CA LYS A 73 8.49 -12.88 -8.83
C LYS A 73 8.27 -14.04 -7.86
N GLY A 74 8.20 -15.25 -8.41
CA GLY A 74 8.06 -16.48 -7.63
C GLY A 74 6.62 -16.85 -7.25
N ILE A 75 5.63 -16.09 -7.73
CA ILE A 75 4.21 -16.46 -7.62
C ILE A 75 3.72 -17.13 -8.93
N PRO A 76 2.62 -17.89 -8.91
CA PRO A 76 2.01 -18.47 -10.11
C PRO A 76 1.59 -17.38 -11.11
N GLU A 77 1.52 -17.74 -12.41
CA GLU A 77 1.03 -16.84 -13.47
C GLU A 77 -0.43 -16.43 -13.27
N GLN A 78 -1.20 -17.17 -12.47
CA GLN A 78 -2.55 -16.83 -12.06
C GLN A 78 -2.82 -17.29 -10.63
N SER A 79 -3.59 -16.51 -9.90
CA SER A 79 -4.14 -16.88 -8.59
C SER A 79 -5.37 -16.02 -8.25
N ILE A 80 -5.99 -16.31 -7.10
CA ILE A 80 -7.12 -15.54 -6.61
C ILE A 80 -6.60 -14.27 -5.92
N SER A 81 -7.12 -13.12 -6.32
CA SER A 81 -6.96 -11.86 -5.60
C SER A 81 -8.31 -11.31 -5.12
N TRP A 82 -8.27 -10.48 -4.07
CA TRP A 82 -9.44 -9.81 -3.54
C TRP A 82 -9.61 -8.45 -4.20
N MET A 83 -10.69 -8.29 -4.96
CA MET A 83 -11.10 -7.04 -5.58
C MET A 83 -12.16 -6.34 -4.73
N SER A 84 -12.08 -5.01 -4.67
CA SER A 84 -13.09 -4.18 -4.00
C SER A 84 -13.07 -2.77 -4.61
N HIS A 85 -13.55 -2.66 -5.87
CA HIS A 85 -13.52 -1.39 -6.57
C HIS A 85 -14.71 -1.18 -7.51
N GLY A 86 -15.20 0.07 -7.56
CA GLY A 86 -16.16 0.56 -8.55
C GLY A 86 -15.52 1.47 -9.60
N ASP A 87 -14.35 2.02 -9.30
CA ASP A 87 -13.53 2.79 -10.23
C ASP A 87 -12.37 1.93 -10.72
N TYR A 88 -11.92 2.15 -11.94
CA TYR A 88 -10.79 1.44 -12.51
C TYR A 88 -9.89 2.38 -13.33
N MET A 89 -8.67 1.97 -13.54
CA MET A 89 -7.70 2.68 -14.36
C MET A 89 -8.01 2.43 -15.84
N ALA A 90 -8.59 3.43 -16.51
CA ALA A 90 -8.93 3.35 -17.93
C ALA A 90 -7.71 3.60 -18.83
N LYS A 91 -6.75 4.41 -18.37
CA LYS A 91 -5.50 4.70 -19.08
C LYS A 91 -4.32 4.63 -18.12
N VAL A 92 -3.36 3.80 -18.49
CA VAL A 92 -2.07 3.66 -17.78
C VAL A 92 -1.21 4.91 -18.02
N PRO A 93 -0.53 5.44 -16.99
CA PRO A 93 0.40 6.57 -17.17
C PRO A 93 1.57 6.24 -18.11
N GLU A 94 2.16 7.24 -18.71
CA GLU A 94 3.35 7.07 -19.54
C GLU A 94 4.53 6.49 -18.71
N GLY A 95 5.25 5.54 -19.29
CA GLY A 95 6.37 4.87 -18.66
C GLY A 95 6.00 3.64 -17.82
N PHE A 96 4.71 3.41 -17.58
CA PHE A 96 4.27 2.20 -16.89
C PHE A 96 3.95 1.06 -17.86
N ALA A 97 4.35 -0.15 -17.49
CA ALA A 97 3.91 -1.39 -18.13
C ALA A 97 2.68 -1.96 -17.41
N LEU A 98 1.80 -2.61 -18.16
CA LEU A 98 0.74 -3.46 -17.60
C LEU A 98 1.36 -4.77 -17.14
N VAL A 99 1.17 -5.13 -15.87
CA VAL A 99 1.79 -6.32 -15.26
C VAL A 99 0.79 -7.29 -14.61
N ALA A 100 -0.50 -6.95 -14.57
CA ALA A 100 -1.58 -7.89 -14.26
C ALA A 100 -2.92 -7.42 -14.82
N HIS A 101 -3.79 -8.40 -15.10
CA HIS A 101 -5.17 -8.16 -15.55
C HIS A 101 -6.12 -9.23 -14.98
N THR A 102 -7.41 -8.92 -15.01
CA THR A 102 -8.50 -9.89 -14.86
C THR A 102 -9.34 -9.91 -16.13
N ASP A 103 -10.36 -10.76 -16.17
CA ASP A 103 -11.28 -10.77 -17.31
C ASP A 103 -12.10 -9.47 -17.43
N ALA A 104 -12.37 -8.79 -16.30
CA ALA A 104 -13.16 -7.56 -16.25
C ALA A 104 -12.29 -6.28 -16.11
N CYS A 105 -11.13 -6.38 -15.45
CA CYS A 105 -10.21 -5.25 -15.24
C CYS A 105 -8.92 -5.44 -16.04
N PRO A 106 -8.79 -4.81 -17.23
CA PRO A 106 -7.61 -4.99 -18.09
C PRO A 106 -6.33 -4.40 -17.48
N ASN A 107 -6.44 -3.42 -16.58
CA ASN A 107 -5.33 -2.72 -15.94
C ASN A 107 -5.32 -2.99 -14.43
N ALA A 108 -5.31 -4.28 -14.02
CA ALA A 108 -5.35 -4.67 -12.62
C ALA A 108 -4.04 -4.44 -11.87
N ALA A 109 -2.90 -4.38 -12.55
CA ALA A 109 -1.65 -3.90 -11.97
C ALA A 109 -0.74 -3.27 -13.01
N ILE A 110 0.01 -2.26 -12.58
CA ILE A 110 0.96 -1.50 -13.39
C ILE A 110 2.31 -1.39 -12.68
N ALA A 111 3.39 -1.26 -13.45
CA ALA A 111 4.72 -1.05 -12.89
C ALA A 111 5.57 -0.12 -13.78
N ASP A 112 6.30 0.79 -13.15
CA ASP A 112 7.49 1.41 -13.71
C ASP A 112 8.69 0.97 -12.87
N GLU A 113 9.32 -0.10 -13.30
CA GLU A 113 10.44 -0.70 -12.60
C GLU A 113 11.68 0.20 -12.53
N SER A 114 11.80 1.13 -13.48
CA SER A 114 12.93 2.07 -13.53
C SER A 114 12.88 3.08 -12.39
N ARG A 115 11.69 3.48 -11.98
CA ARG A 115 11.44 4.38 -10.84
C ARG A 115 11.10 3.63 -9.54
N GLY A 116 10.87 2.31 -9.62
CA GLY A 116 10.42 1.50 -8.49
C GLY A 116 8.95 1.76 -8.12
N PHE A 117 8.10 2.12 -9.09
CA PHE A 117 6.70 2.40 -8.87
C PHE A 117 5.84 1.21 -9.29
N TYR A 118 4.99 0.76 -8.38
CA TYR A 118 4.08 -0.37 -8.58
C TYR A 118 2.69 0.00 -8.12
N GLY A 119 1.68 -0.42 -8.87
CA GLY A 119 0.29 -0.23 -8.49
C GLY A 119 -0.51 -1.50 -8.72
N VAL A 120 -1.34 -1.87 -7.74
CA VAL A 120 -2.26 -3.00 -7.82
C VAL A 120 -3.67 -2.54 -7.49
N GLN A 121 -4.67 -2.97 -8.28
CA GLN A 121 -6.08 -2.66 -8.04
C GLN A 121 -6.68 -3.53 -6.94
N PHE A 122 -6.18 -4.74 -6.79
CA PHE A 122 -6.56 -5.69 -5.73
C PHE A 122 -5.86 -5.39 -4.41
N HIS A 123 -6.24 -6.12 -3.37
CA HIS A 123 -5.75 -5.97 -2.01
C HIS A 123 -4.80 -7.11 -1.63
N PRO A 124 -3.47 -6.96 -1.78
CA PRO A 124 -2.51 -7.99 -1.37
C PRO A 124 -2.37 -8.13 0.15
N GLU A 125 -2.82 -7.13 0.92
CA GLU A 125 -2.73 -7.08 2.38
C GLU A 125 -3.79 -7.92 3.10
N VAL A 126 -4.81 -8.42 2.38
CA VAL A 126 -5.89 -9.20 2.98
C VAL A 126 -5.69 -10.72 2.78
N ASP A 127 -6.13 -11.53 3.73
CA ASP A 127 -6.00 -12.99 3.70
C ASP A 127 -6.69 -13.67 2.51
N HIS A 128 -7.60 -12.96 1.84
CA HIS A 128 -8.36 -13.47 0.71
C HIS A 128 -7.59 -13.41 -0.62
N THR A 129 -6.46 -12.69 -0.65
CA THR A 129 -5.55 -12.65 -1.79
C THR A 129 -4.48 -13.74 -1.60
N GLU A 130 -4.53 -14.75 -2.46
CA GLU A 130 -3.47 -15.77 -2.50
C GLU A 130 -2.13 -15.10 -2.88
N HIS A 131 -1.04 -15.50 -2.21
CA HIS A 131 0.29 -14.92 -2.44
C HIS A 131 0.43 -13.40 -2.16
N GLY A 132 -0.55 -12.77 -1.50
CA GLY A 132 -0.48 -11.32 -1.19
C GLY A 132 0.71 -10.97 -0.31
N VAL A 133 1.02 -11.81 0.68
CA VAL A 133 2.22 -11.66 1.53
C VAL A 133 3.50 -11.75 0.72
N ASP A 134 3.58 -12.68 -0.27
CA ASP A 134 4.74 -12.82 -1.14
C ASP A 134 4.94 -11.57 -2.01
N MET A 135 3.86 -10.96 -2.50
CA MET A 135 3.90 -9.70 -3.26
C MET A 135 4.43 -8.55 -2.40
N ILE A 136 3.93 -8.39 -1.18
CA ILE A 136 4.42 -7.37 -0.24
C ILE A 136 5.89 -7.63 0.12
N HIS A 137 6.27 -8.89 0.35
CA HIS A 137 7.65 -9.29 0.57
C HIS A 137 8.53 -8.92 -0.62
N ASN A 138 8.10 -9.21 -1.85
CA ASN A 138 8.83 -8.84 -3.06
C ASN A 138 9.02 -7.31 -3.16
N PHE A 139 7.98 -6.52 -2.83
CA PHE A 139 8.12 -5.06 -2.81
C PHE A 139 9.16 -4.61 -1.77
N LEU A 140 9.08 -5.10 -0.54
CA LEU A 140 9.98 -4.68 0.54
C LEU A 140 11.43 -5.09 0.27
N TYR A 141 11.67 -6.34 -0.11
CA TYR A 141 13.03 -6.88 -0.21
C TYR A 141 13.64 -6.76 -1.60
N ARG A 142 12.87 -6.99 -2.68
CA ARG A 142 13.41 -6.94 -4.05
C ARG A 142 13.37 -5.55 -4.68
N VAL A 143 12.37 -4.74 -4.31
CA VAL A 143 12.21 -3.38 -4.85
C VAL A 143 12.83 -2.35 -3.92
N CYS A 144 12.48 -2.36 -2.63
CA CYS A 144 13.00 -1.39 -1.67
C CYS A 144 14.41 -1.76 -1.15
N GLY A 145 14.86 -3.02 -1.30
CA GLY A 145 16.15 -3.47 -0.79
C GLY A 145 16.22 -3.48 0.75
N ALA A 146 15.08 -3.69 1.43
CA ALA A 146 15.06 -3.79 2.88
C ALA A 146 15.92 -4.98 3.35
N GLU A 147 16.69 -4.80 4.39
CA GLU A 147 17.59 -5.83 4.93
C GLU A 147 16.89 -6.78 5.92
N GLY A 148 15.70 -6.38 6.42
CA GLY A 148 14.93 -7.17 7.38
C GLY A 148 15.54 -7.19 8.78
N ASP A 149 16.38 -6.21 9.07
CA ASP A 149 17.12 -6.05 10.33
C ASP A 149 16.35 -5.29 11.41
N TYR A 150 15.12 -4.87 11.12
CA TYR A 150 14.26 -4.20 12.11
C TYR A 150 13.89 -5.18 13.21
N ASP A 151 14.56 -5.04 14.36
CA ASP A 151 14.36 -5.89 15.53
C ASP A 151 13.50 -5.18 16.58
N LEU A 152 12.34 -5.78 16.88
CA LEU A 152 11.42 -5.31 17.92
C LEU A 152 11.75 -5.83 19.33
N HIS A 153 12.67 -6.78 19.48
CA HIS A 153 12.97 -7.39 20.79
C HIS A 153 13.43 -6.36 21.82
N ASN A 154 14.15 -5.34 21.38
CA ASN A 154 14.65 -4.27 22.25
C ASN A 154 13.82 -2.97 22.17
N LEU A 155 12.73 -2.93 21.37
CA LEU A 155 11.96 -1.71 21.15
C LEU A 155 11.40 -1.14 22.46
N GLN A 156 10.89 -1.99 23.35
CA GLN A 156 10.36 -1.55 24.65
C GLN A 156 11.44 -0.85 25.48
N GLU A 157 12.62 -1.44 25.56
CA GLU A 157 13.72 -0.84 26.32
C GLU A 157 14.24 0.44 25.68
N GLN A 158 14.27 0.49 24.34
CA GLN A 158 14.63 1.70 23.61
C GLN A 158 13.65 2.82 23.87
N LEU A 159 12.35 2.56 23.75
CA LEU A 159 11.29 3.55 24.06
C LEU A 159 11.37 4.06 25.50
N ILE A 160 11.63 3.18 26.48
CA ILE A 160 11.81 3.59 27.88
C ILE A 160 13.02 4.53 28.02
N ARG A 161 14.16 4.21 27.39
CA ARG A 161 15.34 5.08 27.38
C ARG A 161 15.03 6.43 26.74
N ASP A 162 14.46 6.45 25.56
CA ASP A 162 14.13 7.67 24.81
C ASP A 162 13.17 8.57 25.62
N ILE A 163 12.16 7.97 26.25
CA ILE A 163 11.22 8.69 27.10
C ILE A 163 11.93 9.29 28.32
N ARG A 164 12.81 8.51 29.00
CA ARG A 164 13.58 9.01 30.14
C ARG A 164 14.49 10.17 29.74
N ASP A 165 15.17 10.06 28.62
CA ASP A 165 16.06 11.12 28.13
C ASP A 165 15.28 12.40 27.78
N GLN A 166 14.08 12.24 27.19
CA GLN A 166 13.22 13.37 26.84
C GLN A 166 12.57 14.04 28.05
N VAL A 167 12.13 13.26 29.03
CA VAL A 167 11.45 13.75 30.24
C VAL A 167 12.46 14.33 31.23
N GLY A 168 13.58 13.64 31.47
CA GLY A 168 14.55 14.00 32.49
C GLY A 168 13.89 14.11 33.87
N ASP A 169 14.15 15.20 34.59
CA ASP A 169 13.56 15.46 35.91
C ASP A 169 12.19 16.15 35.85
N LYS A 170 11.55 16.21 34.70
CA LYS A 170 10.24 16.86 34.55
C LYS A 170 9.08 15.92 34.90
N HIS A 171 7.93 16.52 35.20
CA HIS A 171 6.69 15.78 35.44
C HIS A 171 5.93 15.57 34.11
N VAL A 172 5.35 14.38 33.96
CA VAL A 172 4.48 14.04 32.82
C VAL A 172 3.04 13.92 33.28
N LEU A 173 2.12 14.57 32.59
CA LEU A 173 0.69 14.41 32.80
C LEU A 173 0.12 13.50 31.69
N LEU A 174 -0.45 12.38 32.06
CA LEU A 174 -1.12 11.46 31.15
C LEU A 174 -2.64 11.41 31.42
N ALA A 175 -3.45 11.74 30.42
CA ALA A 175 -4.89 11.53 30.47
C ALA A 175 -5.20 10.07 30.09
N LEU A 176 -5.49 9.23 31.09
CA LEU A 176 -5.74 7.80 30.89
C LEU A 176 -7.22 7.55 30.56
N SER A 177 -7.53 7.21 29.33
CA SER A 177 -8.89 6.91 28.86
C SER A 177 -9.37 5.48 29.16
N GLY A 178 -8.47 4.60 29.58
CA GLY A 178 -8.74 3.16 29.79
C GLY A 178 -8.66 2.31 28.51
N GLY A 179 -8.35 2.91 27.35
CA GLY A 179 -8.06 2.20 26.10
C GLY A 179 -6.66 1.59 26.09
N VAL A 180 -6.38 0.74 25.09
CA VAL A 180 -5.09 0.05 24.93
C VAL A 180 -3.94 1.05 24.83
N ASP A 181 -4.05 2.05 23.95
CA ASP A 181 -2.97 3.02 23.69
C ASP A 181 -2.59 3.80 24.95
N SER A 182 -3.57 4.35 25.67
CA SER A 182 -3.32 5.09 26.90
C SER A 182 -2.75 4.20 28.01
N SER A 183 -3.13 2.93 28.05
CA SER A 183 -2.58 1.95 29.00
C SER A 183 -1.13 1.59 28.70
N VAL A 184 -0.78 1.43 27.41
CA VAL A 184 0.61 1.23 26.96
C VAL A 184 1.47 2.45 27.29
N CYS A 185 0.98 3.66 27.02
CA CYS A 185 1.67 4.89 27.39
C CYS A 185 1.91 4.97 28.91
N ALA A 186 0.91 4.63 29.73
CA ALA A 186 1.06 4.59 31.19
C ALA A 186 2.13 3.58 31.64
N ALA A 187 2.13 2.40 31.02
CA ALA A 187 3.11 1.36 31.33
C ALA A 187 4.55 1.77 30.98
N LEU A 188 4.75 2.44 29.83
CA LEU A 188 6.06 2.94 29.41
C LEU A 188 6.57 4.09 30.31
N LEU A 189 5.67 5.04 30.64
CA LEU A 189 5.98 6.19 31.46
C LEU A 189 6.23 5.81 32.95
N SER A 190 5.73 4.67 33.42
CA SER A 190 5.92 4.19 34.79
C SER A 190 7.26 3.47 35.03
N ARG A 191 8.01 3.21 33.97
CA ARG A 191 9.31 2.52 34.00
C ARG A 191 10.46 3.49 33.99
#